data_b4a9fb022cbc5ef15b222b930c1fff7f
#
_entry.id   b4a9fb022cbc5ef15b222b930c1fff7f
#
_cell.length_a   1.000
_cell.length_b   1.000
_cell.length_c   1.000
_cell.angle_alpha   90.00
_cell.angle_beta   90.00
_cell.angle_gamma   90.00
#
_symmetry.space_group_name_H-M   'P 1'
#
loop_
_entity.id
_entity.type
_entity.pdbx_description
1 polymer ?
#
loop_
_entity_poly.entity_id
_entity_poly.type
_entity_poly.pdbx_seq_one_letter_code
_entity_poly.pdbx_strand_id
1 'polypeptide(L)'
;VVVQNGTIQKLGVNYRVAMNLGIPVSTYEFSDQKDRIWLAQNSEIMRQDTNAIWEARKDIPFTDDQREKVEALYQAKVQGNTWKNFVRKWQSTPREGGGDVANRLGLDDRPVALLATNVLGDSLTLGRQVFSETMAEWIEKTVQFFAQRSDVQLVIRVHPGEVLTHGPSMVDVVNKSVANLPENIHLVGPRDQVNTYDLIDIADIGLVYTTTTGLEMAMSGLPVVVAGITHYKGNGFTHDPQSYEDYYKVLNRLLQDPKNHRLNKRQIDQAWHYAYIFFFEYAV
;
A
#
# COMPACT_ATOMS: atom_id res chain seq x y z
N VAL A 1 17.81 -11.78 -22.44
CA VAL A 1 18.30 -11.83 -21.05
C VAL A 1 17.10 -11.92 -20.12
N VAL A 2 17.18 -12.73 -19.06
CA VAL A 2 16.16 -12.81 -18.02
C VAL A 2 16.76 -12.31 -16.70
N VAL A 3 16.10 -11.35 -16.05
CA VAL A 3 16.59 -10.69 -14.83
C VAL A 3 15.48 -10.64 -13.79
N GLN A 4 15.75 -11.07 -12.58
CA GLN A 4 14.82 -10.89 -11.46
C GLN A 4 14.73 -9.40 -11.09
N ASN A 5 13.55 -8.91 -10.74
CA ASN A 5 13.24 -7.56 -10.30
C ASN A 5 13.52 -6.47 -11.37
N GLY A 6 14.74 -6.32 -11.85
CA GLY A 6 15.13 -5.35 -12.87
C GLY A 6 15.37 -3.92 -12.36
N THR A 7 15.07 -3.61 -11.10
CA THR A 7 15.14 -2.25 -10.55
C THR A 7 16.32 -2.06 -9.62
N ILE A 8 16.50 -2.95 -8.62
CA ILE A 8 17.46 -2.76 -7.52
C ILE A 8 18.87 -3.23 -7.87
N GLN A 9 19.87 -2.49 -7.33
CA GLN A 9 21.29 -2.84 -7.30
C GLN A 9 21.82 -3.56 -8.57
N LYS A 10 22.47 -4.71 -8.39
CA LYS A 10 23.08 -5.50 -9.47
C LYS A 10 22.08 -5.94 -10.53
N LEU A 11 20.87 -6.26 -10.13
CA LEU A 11 19.79 -6.69 -11.04
C LEU A 11 19.38 -5.55 -11.98
N GLY A 12 19.21 -4.34 -11.44
CA GLY A 12 18.90 -3.15 -12.23
C GLY A 12 20.04 -2.74 -13.19
N VAL A 13 21.30 -2.99 -12.83
CA VAL A 13 22.43 -2.75 -13.74
C VAL A 13 22.35 -3.69 -14.94
N ASN A 14 22.14 -4.98 -14.72
CA ASN A 14 22.02 -5.98 -15.79
C ASN A 14 20.88 -5.63 -16.75
N TYR A 15 19.72 -5.22 -16.21
CA TYR A 15 18.59 -4.75 -17.00
C TYR A 15 18.98 -3.55 -17.88
N ARG A 16 19.52 -2.49 -17.29
CA ARG A 16 19.90 -1.26 -18.00
C ARG A 16 20.97 -1.48 -19.06
N VAL A 17 21.99 -2.28 -18.76
CA VAL A 17 23.05 -2.62 -19.73
C VAL A 17 22.46 -3.37 -20.94
N ALA A 18 21.62 -4.38 -20.69
CA ALA A 18 20.98 -5.12 -21.79
C ALA A 18 20.10 -4.21 -22.64
N MET A 19 19.28 -3.34 -22.02
CA MET A 19 18.46 -2.37 -22.74
C MET A 19 19.30 -1.41 -23.58
N ASN A 20 20.41 -0.89 -23.05
CA ASN A 20 21.32 0.01 -23.78
C ASN A 20 22.01 -0.68 -24.97
N LEU A 21 22.22 -1.99 -24.89
CA LEU A 21 22.79 -2.79 -25.97
C LEU A 21 21.73 -3.29 -26.97
N GLY A 22 20.46 -2.92 -26.80
CA GLY A 22 19.36 -3.39 -27.64
C GLY A 22 19.05 -4.89 -27.50
N ILE A 23 19.48 -5.51 -26.39
CA ILE A 23 19.25 -6.92 -26.13
C ILE A 23 17.86 -7.07 -25.47
N PRO A 24 16.94 -7.90 -26.01
CA PRO A 24 15.65 -8.16 -25.39
C PRO A 24 15.79 -8.65 -23.94
N VAL A 25 15.05 -8.03 -23.02
CA VAL A 25 15.09 -8.34 -21.59
C VAL A 25 13.71 -8.71 -21.09
N SER A 26 13.63 -9.85 -20.40
CA SER A 26 12.45 -10.18 -19.58
C SER A 26 12.80 -10.01 -18.11
N THR A 27 12.01 -9.22 -17.39
CA THR A 27 12.13 -9.11 -15.92
C THR A 27 11.00 -9.87 -15.26
N TYR A 28 11.27 -10.48 -14.11
CA TYR A 28 10.29 -11.24 -13.36
C TYR A 28 10.40 -10.99 -11.85
N GLU A 29 9.28 -11.20 -11.14
CA GLU A 29 9.27 -11.24 -9.68
C GLU A 29 8.24 -12.28 -9.21
N PHE A 30 8.43 -12.83 -8.01
CA PHE A 30 7.47 -13.76 -7.42
C PHE A 30 6.18 -13.03 -7.03
N SER A 31 5.05 -13.57 -7.46
CA SER A 31 3.74 -13.05 -7.10
C SER A 31 3.35 -13.46 -5.68
N ASP A 32 2.16 -13.05 -5.24
CA ASP A 32 1.59 -13.48 -3.96
C ASP A 32 1.16 -14.98 -3.95
N GLN A 33 1.21 -15.65 -5.10
CA GLN A 33 0.90 -17.07 -5.25
C GLN A 33 2.17 -17.87 -5.58
N LYS A 34 2.33 -19.04 -4.95
CA LYS A 34 3.56 -19.86 -5.06
C LYS A 34 3.98 -20.20 -6.48
N ASP A 35 3.02 -20.57 -7.31
CA ASP A 35 3.27 -21.14 -8.63
C ASP A 35 3.12 -20.10 -9.75
N ARG A 36 3.15 -18.80 -9.38
CA ARG A 36 2.99 -17.69 -10.30
C ARG A 36 4.08 -16.65 -10.14
N ILE A 37 4.40 -16.00 -11.24
CA ILE A 37 5.32 -14.87 -11.29
C ILE A 37 4.66 -13.70 -12.00
N TRP A 38 5.09 -12.51 -11.67
CA TRP A 38 4.91 -11.36 -12.53
C TRP A 38 6.01 -11.33 -13.58
N LEU A 39 5.68 -11.02 -14.80
CA LEU A 39 6.61 -11.01 -15.94
C LEU A 39 6.41 -9.73 -16.75
N ALA A 40 7.51 -9.05 -17.10
CA ALA A 40 7.50 -7.91 -18.01
C ALA A 40 8.58 -8.07 -19.09
N GLN A 41 8.29 -7.61 -20.29
CA GLN A 41 9.22 -7.64 -21.41
C GLN A 41 9.70 -6.23 -21.73
N ASN A 42 11.01 -6.04 -21.79
CA ASN A 42 11.67 -4.76 -22.04
C ASN A 42 11.25 -3.65 -21.07
N SER A 43 10.85 -4.02 -19.86
CA SER A 43 10.41 -3.11 -18.81
C SER A 43 10.76 -3.69 -17.43
N GLU A 44 10.84 -2.85 -16.42
CA GLU A 44 11.04 -3.26 -15.03
C GLU A 44 9.73 -3.81 -14.47
N ILE A 45 9.69 -5.09 -14.10
CA ILE A 45 8.47 -5.71 -13.57
C ILE A 45 7.93 -5.02 -12.32
N MET A 46 8.82 -4.43 -11.52
CA MET A 46 8.40 -3.71 -10.32
C MET A 46 7.61 -2.42 -10.61
N ARG A 47 7.52 -2.01 -11.87
CA ARG A 47 6.56 -0.97 -12.28
C ARG A 47 5.12 -1.45 -12.15
N GLN A 48 4.90 -2.76 -12.23
CA GLN A 48 3.59 -3.39 -12.11
C GLN A 48 2.56 -2.70 -13.03
N ASP A 49 2.95 -2.49 -14.29
CA ASP A 49 2.08 -1.83 -15.27
C ASP A 49 0.92 -2.75 -15.65
N THR A 50 -0.21 -2.49 -15.04
CA THR A 50 -1.47 -3.23 -15.24
C THR A 50 -2.43 -2.49 -16.17
N ASN A 51 -2.05 -1.32 -16.72
CA ASN A 51 -2.99 -0.48 -17.49
C ASN A 51 -3.62 -1.23 -18.66
N ALA A 52 -2.82 -1.93 -19.45
CA ALA A 52 -3.34 -2.65 -20.63
C ALA A 52 -4.33 -3.75 -20.25
N ILE A 53 -4.02 -4.55 -19.23
CA ILE A 53 -4.92 -5.62 -18.78
C ILE A 53 -6.17 -5.06 -18.11
N TRP A 54 -6.04 -3.98 -17.31
CA TRP A 54 -7.18 -3.31 -16.71
C TRP A 54 -8.13 -2.75 -17.75
N GLU A 55 -7.64 -1.98 -18.72
CA GLU A 55 -8.46 -1.43 -19.81
C GLU A 55 -9.16 -2.52 -20.62
N ALA A 56 -8.53 -3.65 -20.83
CA ALA A 56 -9.13 -4.78 -21.53
C ALA A 56 -10.20 -5.55 -20.72
N ARG A 57 -10.21 -5.40 -19.38
CA ARG A 57 -11.01 -6.24 -18.47
C ARG A 57 -12.03 -5.48 -17.63
N LYS A 58 -11.84 -4.18 -17.37
CA LYS A 58 -12.65 -3.38 -16.45
C LYS A 58 -14.16 -3.39 -16.70
N ASP A 59 -14.55 -3.58 -17.97
CA ASP A 59 -15.95 -3.61 -18.40
C ASP A 59 -16.51 -5.04 -18.56
N ILE A 60 -15.68 -6.07 -18.32
CA ILE A 60 -16.12 -7.46 -18.27
C ILE A 60 -16.76 -7.72 -16.90
N PRO A 61 -17.90 -8.41 -16.83
CA PRO A 61 -18.54 -8.70 -15.56
C PRO A 61 -17.63 -9.44 -14.60
N PHE A 62 -17.50 -8.92 -13.38
CA PHE A 62 -16.79 -9.57 -12.28
C PHE A 62 -17.71 -10.64 -11.67
N THR A 63 -17.33 -11.92 -11.84
CA THR A 63 -18.16 -13.06 -11.46
C THR A 63 -18.00 -13.45 -9.98
N ASP A 64 -18.97 -14.19 -9.46
CA ASP A 64 -18.92 -14.70 -8.07
C ASP A 64 -17.71 -15.63 -7.86
N ASP A 65 -17.39 -16.52 -8.81
CA ASP A 65 -16.19 -17.38 -8.75
C ASP A 65 -14.89 -16.57 -8.65
N GLN A 66 -14.81 -15.47 -9.41
CA GLN A 66 -13.65 -14.57 -9.34
C GLN A 66 -13.58 -13.86 -7.97
N ARG A 67 -14.73 -13.43 -7.45
CA ARG A 67 -14.84 -12.81 -6.13
C ARG A 67 -14.41 -13.78 -5.03
N GLU A 68 -14.88 -15.00 -5.05
CA GLU A 68 -14.51 -16.05 -4.08
C GLU A 68 -13.00 -16.30 -4.05
N LYS A 69 -12.35 -16.32 -5.22
CA LYS A 69 -10.88 -16.48 -5.31
C LYS A 69 -10.12 -15.33 -4.62
N VAL A 70 -10.55 -14.09 -4.88
CA VAL A 70 -9.92 -12.92 -4.24
C VAL A 70 -10.20 -12.93 -2.74
N GLU A 71 -11.43 -13.25 -2.34
CA GLU A 71 -11.81 -13.32 -0.94
C GLU A 71 -10.99 -14.35 -0.18
N ALA A 72 -10.79 -15.54 -0.73
CA ALA A 72 -9.95 -16.56 -0.13
C ALA A 72 -8.50 -16.09 0.07
N LEU A 73 -7.91 -15.39 -0.91
CA LEU A 73 -6.59 -14.78 -0.78
C LEU A 73 -6.57 -13.67 0.28
N TYR A 74 -7.56 -12.79 0.26
CA TYR A 74 -7.70 -11.69 1.20
C TYR A 74 -7.85 -12.20 2.64
N GLN A 75 -8.72 -13.18 2.87
CA GLN A 75 -8.94 -13.79 4.19
C GLN A 75 -7.67 -14.49 4.72
N ALA A 76 -6.91 -15.14 3.86
CA ALA A 76 -5.62 -15.72 4.26
C ALA A 76 -4.64 -14.63 4.78
N LYS A 77 -4.58 -13.48 4.10
CA LYS A 77 -3.77 -12.34 4.54
C LYS A 77 -4.30 -11.74 5.85
N VAL A 78 -5.61 -11.53 5.96
CA VAL A 78 -6.29 -10.99 7.17
C VAL A 78 -6.00 -11.84 8.40
N GLN A 79 -6.02 -13.16 8.25
CA GLN A 79 -5.76 -14.10 9.35
C GLN A 79 -4.27 -14.30 9.66
N GLY A 80 -3.37 -13.61 8.95
CA GLY A 80 -1.94 -13.84 9.07
C GLY A 80 -1.49 -15.22 8.55
N ASN A 81 -2.38 -15.93 7.84
CA ASN A 81 -2.06 -17.21 7.20
C ASN A 81 -1.39 -16.94 5.86
N THR A 82 -0.35 -17.69 5.58
CA THR A 82 0.29 -17.62 4.27
C THR A 82 -0.54 -18.38 3.25
N TRP A 83 -0.98 -17.69 2.20
CA TRP A 83 -1.65 -18.34 1.07
C TRP A 83 -0.74 -19.41 0.47
N LYS A 84 -1.14 -20.63 0.71
CA LYS A 84 -0.59 -21.91 0.20
C LYS A 84 0.94 -22.05 0.03
N ASN A 85 1.82 -21.07 0.32
CA ASN A 85 3.26 -21.35 0.20
C ASN A 85 4.22 -20.13 0.30
N PHE A 86 3.77 -18.93 0.66
CA PHE A 86 4.68 -17.83 0.85
C PHE A 86 4.86 -17.56 2.35
N VAL A 87 5.97 -17.99 2.93
CA VAL A 87 6.25 -17.71 4.35
C VAL A 87 6.81 -16.31 4.49
N ARG A 88 5.93 -15.32 4.47
CA ARG A 88 6.26 -13.97 4.96
C ARG A 88 6.01 -13.95 6.47
N LYS A 89 6.96 -14.46 7.25
CA LYS A 89 6.86 -14.60 8.72
C LYS A 89 6.43 -13.33 9.45
N TRP A 90 6.72 -12.15 8.89
CA TRP A 90 6.33 -10.86 9.43
C TRP A 90 4.84 -10.50 9.27
N GLN A 91 4.08 -11.26 8.49
CA GLN A 91 2.64 -11.08 8.30
C GLN A 91 1.80 -12.10 9.10
N SER A 92 2.42 -12.82 10.03
CA SER A 92 1.77 -13.90 10.78
C SER A 92 1.15 -13.46 12.11
N THR A 93 1.06 -12.17 12.40
CA THR A 93 0.40 -11.66 13.62
C THR A 93 -1.09 -11.94 13.52
N PRO A 94 -1.69 -12.72 14.45
CA PRO A 94 -3.12 -12.99 14.44
C PRO A 94 -3.91 -11.71 14.72
N ARG A 95 -5.17 -11.69 14.30
CA ARG A 95 -6.09 -10.61 14.64
C ARG A 95 -6.50 -10.70 16.11
N GLU A 96 -6.62 -9.55 16.75
CA GLU A 96 -7.20 -9.40 18.07
C GLU A 96 -8.51 -8.60 18.06
N GLY A 97 -8.83 -7.96 16.90
CA GLY A 97 -9.99 -7.12 16.72
C GLY A 97 -9.67 -5.61 16.79
N GLY A 98 -10.31 -4.84 15.91
CA GLY A 98 -10.05 -3.40 15.81
C GLY A 98 -10.31 -2.66 17.11
N GLY A 99 -11.36 -3.01 17.89
CA GLY A 99 -11.68 -2.39 19.17
C GLY A 99 -10.58 -2.57 20.22
N ASP A 100 -10.02 -3.78 20.30
CA ASP A 100 -8.92 -4.06 21.26
C ASP A 100 -7.65 -3.29 20.87
N VAL A 101 -7.36 -3.21 19.58
CA VAL A 101 -6.24 -2.40 19.06
C VAL A 101 -6.46 -0.91 19.34
N ALA A 102 -7.66 -0.39 19.12
CA ALA A 102 -8.00 1.01 19.41
C ALA A 102 -7.78 1.35 20.89
N ASN A 103 -8.28 0.51 21.78
CA ASN A 103 -8.10 0.66 23.21
C ASN A 103 -6.61 0.63 23.60
N ARG A 104 -5.85 -0.31 23.06
CA ARG A 104 -4.41 -0.44 23.35
C ARG A 104 -3.60 0.76 22.86
N LEU A 105 -3.99 1.35 21.73
CA LEU A 105 -3.36 2.56 21.20
C LEU A 105 -3.86 3.84 21.86
N GLY A 106 -4.89 3.77 22.70
CA GLY A 106 -5.49 4.95 23.35
C GLY A 106 -6.27 5.84 22.36
N LEU A 107 -6.83 5.23 21.30
CA LEU A 107 -7.66 5.97 20.33
C LEU A 107 -9.01 6.32 20.98
N ASP A 108 -9.54 7.47 20.60
CA ASP A 108 -10.84 7.98 21.00
C ASP A 108 -11.78 8.16 19.80
N ASP A 109 -12.90 8.86 19.97
CA ASP A 109 -13.94 9.03 18.95
C ASP A 109 -13.56 9.98 17.78
N ARG A 110 -12.36 10.58 17.82
CA ARG A 110 -11.88 11.42 16.70
C ARG A 110 -11.60 10.58 15.46
N PRO A 111 -11.76 11.17 14.24
CA PRO A 111 -11.42 10.48 13.00
C PRO A 111 -10.00 9.96 12.99
N VAL A 112 -9.82 8.75 12.46
CA VAL A 112 -8.55 8.03 12.38
C VAL A 112 -8.06 7.94 10.95
N ALA A 113 -6.89 8.51 10.67
CA ALA A 113 -6.14 8.27 9.45
C ALA A 113 -5.11 7.14 9.67
N LEU A 114 -5.13 6.12 8.82
CA LEU A 114 -4.13 5.05 8.82
C LEU A 114 -3.11 5.26 7.73
N LEU A 115 -1.86 5.58 8.10
CA LEU A 115 -0.73 5.64 7.18
C LEU A 115 0.02 4.30 7.21
N ALA A 116 -0.06 3.55 6.09
CA ALA A 116 0.71 2.32 5.91
C ALA A 116 1.97 2.60 5.09
N THR A 117 3.16 2.35 5.68
CA THR A 117 4.43 2.62 5.01
C THR A 117 4.86 1.48 4.11
N ASN A 118 5.71 1.78 3.12
CA ASN A 118 6.60 0.79 2.51
C ASN A 118 7.89 0.67 3.34
N VAL A 119 8.71 -0.33 3.02
CA VAL A 119 10.10 -0.40 3.50
C VAL A 119 10.94 0.66 2.77
N LEU A 120 11.85 1.33 3.48
CA LEU A 120 12.79 2.27 2.85
C LEU A 120 13.71 1.54 1.87
N GLY A 121 13.81 2.08 0.64
CA GLY A 121 14.61 1.48 -0.42
C GLY A 121 13.98 0.27 -1.11
N ASP A 122 12.71 -0.02 -0.81
CA ASP A 122 11.94 -1.00 -1.56
C ASP A 122 11.88 -0.60 -3.04
N SER A 123 12.06 -1.57 -3.92
CA SER A 123 11.95 -1.40 -5.37
C SER A 123 10.60 -0.81 -5.81
N LEU A 124 9.54 -1.02 -5.05
CA LEU A 124 8.23 -0.42 -5.29
C LEU A 124 8.18 1.09 -5.02
N THR A 125 9.18 1.66 -4.34
CA THR A 125 9.21 3.10 -4.04
C THR A 125 10.13 3.89 -4.96
N LEU A 126 11.03 3.22 -5.70
CA LEU A 126 12.03 3.85 -6.55
C LEU A 126 11.42 4.37 -7.85
N GLY A 127 11.60 5.67 -8.13
CA GLY A 127 11.05 6.31 -9.33
C GLY A 127 9.52 6.40 -9.33
N ARG A 128 8.91 6.46 -8.14
CA ARG A 128 7.45 6.49 -7.96
C ARG A 128 6.92 7.83 -7.44
N GLN A 129 7.73 8.86 -7.53
CA GLN A 129 7.40 10.21 -7.07
C GLN A 129 6.27 10.81 -7.91
N VAL A 130 5.38 11.57 -7.24
CA VAL A 130 4.34 12.38 -7.88
C VAL A 130 4.52 13.85 -7.49
N PHE A 131 4.41 14.18 -6.22
CA PHE A 131 4.53 15.56 -5.71
C PHE A 131 5.53 15.69 -4.56
N SER A 132 6.06 14.58 -4.05
CA SER A 132 7.15 14.55 -3.07
C SER A 132 8.45 14.07 -3.75
N GLU A 133 9.60 14.54 -3.33
CA GLU A 133 10.89 14.06 -3.85
C GLU A 133 11.17 12.62 -3.41
N THR A 134 10.75 12.27 -2.20
CA THR A 134 10.92 10.93 -1.62
C THR A 134 9.70 10.52 -0.79
N MET A 135 9.58 9.21 -0.53
CA MET A 135 8.59 8.70 0.41
C MET A 135 8.83 9.23 1.83
N ALA A 136 10.09 9.39 2.24
CA ALA A 136 10.44 9.91 3.56
C ALA A 136 9.97 11.37 3.73
N GLU A 137 10.18 12.21 2.73
CA GLU A 137 9.67 13.58 2.73
C GLU A 137 8.12 13.63 2.82
N TRP A 138 7.44 12.78 2.04
CA TRP A 138 5.99 12.70 2.13
C TRP A 138 5.52 12.32 3.54
N ILE A 139 6.16 11.35 4.19
CA ILE A 139 5.83 10.96 5.56
C ILE A 139 6.10 12.11 6.53
N GLU A 140 7.26 12.77 6.43
CA GLU A 140 7.59 13.94 7.24
C GLU A 140 6.52 15.04 7.13
N LYS A 141 6.16 15.43 5.92
CA LYS A 141 5.13 16.44 5.66
C LYS A 141 3.75 16.02 6.17
N THR A 142 3.42 14.72 6.06
CA THR A 142 2.16 14.17 6.59
C THR A 142 2.14 14.23 8.11
N VAL A 143 3.22 13.81 8.78
CA VAL A 143 3.34 13.88 10.25
C VAL A 143 3.23 15.33 10.73
N GLN A 144 3.91 16.27 10.07
CA GLN A 144 3.83 17.71 10.39
C GLN A 144 2.41 18.28 10.22
N PHE A 145 1.67 17.83 9.21
CA PHE A 145 0.27 18.21 9.01
C PHE A 145 -0.62 17.72 10.17
N PHE A 146 -0.51 16.45 10.54
CA PHE A 146 -1.31 15.88 11.62
C PHE A 146 -0.88 16.39 13.01
N ALA A 147 0.37 16.77 13.18
CA ALA A 147 0.85 17.37 14.44
C ALA A 147 0.19 18.72 14.76
N GLN A 148 -0.40 19.38 13.77
CA GLN A 148 -1.13 20.64 13.94
C GLN A 148 -2.66 20.45 14.05
N ARG A 149 -3.13 19.20 14.11
CA ARG A 149 -4.55 18.82 14.02
C ARG A 149 -4.96 17.95 15.22
N SER A 150 -5.28 18.60 16.33
CA SER A 150 -5.76 17.89 17.53
C SER A 150 -7.16 17.28 17.40
N ASP A 151 -7.88 17.61 16.34
CA ASP A 151 -9.23 17.14 16.02
C ASP A 151 -9.26 15.78 15.32
N VAL A 152 -8.11 15.24 14.93
CA VAL A 152 -7.97 13.97 14.23
C VAL A 152 -6.80 13.16 14.78
N GLN A 153 -6.78 11.86 14.51
CA GLN A 153 -5.72 10.96 14.94
C GLN A 153 -5.00 10.36 13.72
N LEU A 154 -3.69 10.19 13.83
CA LEU A 154 -2.87 9.51 12.84
C LEU A 154 -2.28 8.24 13.45
N VAL A 155 -2.62 7.08 12.88
CA VAL A 155 -1.95 5.82 13.17
C VAL A 155 -0.98 5.53 12.04
N ILE A 156 0.31 5.42 12.36
CA ILE A 156 1.37 5.10 11.39
C ILE A 156 1.75 3.64 11.59
N ARG A 157 1.42 2.79 10.62
CA ARG A 157 1.86 1.38 10.58
C ARG A 157 3.14 1.26 9.79
N VAL A 158 4.26 1.12 10.47
CA VAL A 158 5.54 0.80 9.82
C VAL A 158 5.48 -0.63 9.26
N HIS A 159 5.97 -0.81 8.04
CA HIS A 159 5.91 -2.11 7.36
C HIS A 159 6.62 -3.19 8.18
N PRO A 160 5.96 -4.32 8.51
CA PRO A 160 6.57 -5.36 9.36
C PRO A 160 7.86 -5.94 8.78
N GLY A 161 7.99 -5.98 7.46
CA GLY A 161 9.20 -6.46 6.77
C GLY A 161 10.44 -5.60 7.00
N GLU A 162 10.32 -4.41 7.59
CA GLU A 162 11.47 -3.56 7.93
C GLU A 162 12.42 -4.23 8.93
N VAL A 163 11.92 -5.18 9.73
CA VAL A 163 12.77 -5.97 10.66
C VAL A 163 13.88 -6.76 9.95
N LEU A 164 13.74 -6.99 8.64
CA LEU A 164 14.71 -7.73 7.82
C LEU A 164 15.71 -6.82 7.10
N THR A 165 15.54 -5.50 7.18
CA THR A 165 16.40 -4.55 6.49
C THR A 165 17.47 -4.00 7.42
N HIS A 166 18.60 -3.62 6.82
CA HIS A 166 19.69 -2.93 7.51
C HIS A 166 19.81 -1.53 6.92
N GLY A 167 19.60 -0.51 7.71
CA GLY A 167 19.68 0.88 7.25
C GLY A 167 18.74 1.81 8.02
N PRO A 168 18.47 3.00 7.48
CA PRO A 168 17.53 3.94 8.09
C PRO A 168 16.16 3.31 8.27
N SER A 169 15.55 3.52 9.42
CA SER A 169 14.23 3.03 9.75
C SER A 169 13.15 4.07 9.45
N MET A 170 11.96 3.61 9.07
CA MET A 170 10.80 4.48 8.97
C MET A 170 10.40 5.05 10.34
N VAL A 171 10.67 4.34 11.41
CA VAL A 171 10.53 4.84 12.79
C VAL A 171 11.39 6.08 13.01
N ASP A 172 12.65 6.08 12.51
CA ASP A 172 13.54 7.22 12.61
C ASP A 172 13.04 8.43 11.79
N VAL A 173 12.48 8.19 10.61
CA VAL A 173 11.87 9.23 9.78
C VAL A 173 10.72 9.90 10.52
N VAL A 174 9.81 9.12 11.09
CA VAL A 174 8.67 9.63 11.86
C VAL A 174 9.14 10.42 13.09
N ASN A 175 10.07 9.87 13.87
CA ASN A 175 10.57 10.53 15.09
C ASN A 175 11.35 11.81 14.82
N LYS A 176 11.95 11.95 13.64
CA LYS A 176 12.66 13.17 13.22
C LYS A 176 11.73 14.23 12.61
N SER A 177 10.53 13.87 12.24
CA SER A 177 9.58 14.78 11.58
C SER A 177 9.12 15.94 12.46
N VAL A 178 9.08 15.72 13.76
CA VAL A 178 8.71 16.70 14.81
C VAL A 178 9.56 16.48 16.05
N ALA A 179 9.74 17.53 16.87
CA ALA A 179 10.56 17.46 18.07
C ALA A 179 10.05 16.40 19.09
N ASN A 180 8.74 16.30 19.23
CA ASN A 180 8.05 15.28 20.01
C ASN A 180 6.76 14.91 19.27
N LEU A 181 6.47 13.62 19.17
CA LEU A 181 5.19 13.17 18.62
C LEU A 181 4.06 13.60 19.58
N PRO A 182 3.06 14.34 19.08
CA PRO A 182 1.91 14.70 19.88
C PRO A 182 1.01 13.48 20.14
N GLU A 183 0.13 13.57 21.16
CA GLU A 183 -0.71 12.47 21.62
C GLU A 183 -1.68 11.91 20.57
N ASN A 184 -1.99 12.69 19.54
CA ASN A 184 -2.85 12.24 18.43
C ASN A 184 -2.09 11.50 17.31
N ILE A 185 -0.80 11.25 17.45
CA ILE A 185 0.00 10.48 16.48
C ILE A 185 0.53 9.21 17.16
N HIS A 186 0.06 8.07 16.68
CA HIS A 186 0.35 6.75 17.20
C HIS A 186 1.26 5.99 16.24
N LEU A 187 2.47 5.68 16.69
CA LEU A 187 3.46 4.94 15.88
C LEU A 187 3.43 3.46 16.25
N VAL A 188 3.00 2.65 15.29
CA VAL A 188 3.04 1.18 15.37
C VAL A 188 4.27 0.69 14.61
N GLY A 189 5.29 0.30 15.35
CA GLY A 189 6.58 -0.11 14.82
C GLY A 189 6.56 -1.47 14.11
N PRO A 190 7.65 -1.83 13.42
CA PRO A 190 7.70 -3.06 12.63
C PRO A 190 7.71 -4.34 13.49
N ARG A 191 8.06 -4.23 14.78
CA ARG A 191 8.09 -5.35 15.74
C ARG A 191 6.81 -5.48 16.56
N ASP A 192 5.94 -4.47 16.51
CA ASP A 192 4.71 -4.46 17.28
C ASP A 192 3.74 -5.53 16.77
N GLN A 193 3.22 -6.30 17.73
CA GLN A 193 2.28 -7.38 17.44
C GLN A 193 0.89 -6.79 17.21
N VAL A 194 0.74 -6.11 16.07
CA VAL A 194 -0.50 -5.52 15.60
C VAL A 194 -0.77 -6.03 14.19
N ASN A 195 -1.93 -6.63 13.99
CA ASN A 195 -2.37 -7.00 12.65
C ASN A 195 -2.83 -5.75 11.90
N THR A 196 -2.32 -5.54 10.69
CA THR A 196 -2.64 -4.36 9.87
C THR A 196 -4.13 -4.26 9.56
N TYR A 197 -4.83 -5.39 9.44
CA TYR A 197 -6.26 -5.39 9.14
C TYR A 197 -7.11 -4.96 10.34
N ASP A 198 -6.64 -5.15 11.57
CA ASP A 198 -7.30 -4.56 12.74
C ASP A 198 -7.21 -3.04 12.74
N LEU A 199 -6.12 -2.48 12.21
CA LEU A 199 -5.99 -1.03 11.99
C LEU A 199 -6.87 -0.53 10.83
N ILE A 200 -7.04 -1.32 9.76
CA ILE A 200 -7.94 -1.00 8.65
C ILE A 200 -9.40 -0.93 9.14
N ASP A 201 -9.80 -1.82 10.04
CA ASP A 201 -11.17 -1.86 10.57
C ASP A 201 -11.56 -0.60 11.36
N ILE A 202 -10.60 0.04 12.03
CA ILE A 202 -10.83 1.24 12.85
C ILE A 202 -10.50 2.55 12.14
N ALA A 203 -9.90 2.47 10.93
CA ALA A 203 -9.55 3.65 10.18
C ALA A 203 -10.75 4.27 9.45
N ASP A 204 -10.74 5.57 9.32
CA ASP A 204 -11.69 6.34 8.52
C ASP A 204 -11.14 6.64 7.12
N ILE A 205 -9.83 6.88 7.00
CA ILE A 205 -9.13 7.09 5.74
C ILE A 205 -7.81 6.32 5.71
N GLY A 206 -7.37 5.93 4.52
CA GLY A 206 -6.08 5.29 4.29
C GLY A 206 -5.10 6.24 3.58
N LEU A 207 -3.84 6.26 4.03
CA LEU A 207 -2.75 7.02 3.43
C LEU A 207 -1.64 6.06 3.03
N VAL A 208 -1.26 6.08 1.76
CA VAL A 208 -0.25 5.16 1.24
C VAL A 208 0.68 5.85 0.24
N TYR A 209 1.91 5.35 0.15
CA TYR A 209 2.82 5.76 -0.93
C TYR A 209 2.63 4.86 -2.15
N THR A 210 3.06 3.60 -2.06
CA THR A 210 2.95 2.62 -3.16
C THR A 210 2.55 1.22 -2.70
N THR A 211 2.26 1.03 -1.41
CA THR A 211 1.95 -0.30 -0.86
C THR A 211 0.62 -0.85 -1.37
N THR A 212 0.57 -2.15 -1.62
CA THR A 212 -0.65 -2.88 -2.00
C THR A 212 -1.73 -2.82 -0.91
N THR A 213 -1.37 -2.51 0.34
CA THR A 213 -2.32 -2.31 1.44
C THR A 213 -3.37 -1.24 1.10
N GLY A 214 -3.04 -0.24 0.25
CA GLY A 214 -4.02 0.74 -0.21
C GLY A 214 -5.14 0.13 -1.05
N LEU A 215 -4.85 -0.87 -1.88
CA LEU A 215 -5.89 -1.64 -2.58
C LEU A 215 -6.78 -2.40 -1.58
N GLU A 216 -6.18 -3.03 -0.57
CA GLU A 216 -6.90 -3.77 0.47
C GLU A 216 -7.79 -2.85 1.33
N MET A 217 -7.33 -1.63 1.64
CA MET A 217 -8.13 -0.58 2.26
C MET A 217 -9.33 -0.18 1.39
N ALA A 218 -9.14 0.01 0.07
CA ALA A 218 -10.23 0.33 -0.85
C ALA A 218 -11.24 -0.82 -0.95
N MET A 219 -10.79 -2.07 -0.96
CA MET A 219 -11.65 -3.26 -0.90
C MET A 219 -12.50 -3.31 0.37
N SER A 220 -12.02 -2.74 1.47
CA SER A 220 -12.75 -2.60 2.75
C SER A 220 -13.63 -1.33 2.80
N GLY A 221 -13.70 -0.56 1.72
CA GLY A 221 -14.53 0.64 1.62
C GLY A 221 -13.91 1.92 2.20
N LEU A 222 -12.63 1.89 2.56
CA LEU A 222 -11.92 3.11 2.99
C LEU A 222 -11.62 4.02 1.79
N PRO A 223 -11.80 5.34 1.91
CA PRO A 223 -11.21 6.28 0.99
C PRO A 223 -9.70 6.27 1.16
N VAL A 224 -8.96 6.06 0.08
CA VAL A 224 -7.51 5.91 0.10
C VAL A 224 -6.86 7.06 -0.65
N VAL A 225 -5.91 7.75 0.00
CA VAL A 225 -5.09 8.79 -0.63
C VAL A 225 -3.73 8.20 -1.00
N VAL A 226 -3.41 8.24 -2.28
CA VAL A 226 -2.19 7.64 -2.84
C VAL A 226 -1.19 8.73 -3.21
N ALA A 227 -0.05 8.77 -2.54
CA ALA A 227 0.95 9.80 -2.73
C ALA A 227 1.98 9.47 -3.82
N GLY A 228 2.22 8.20 -4.09
CA GLY A 228 3.14 7.73 -5.13
C GLY A 228 2.44 7.19 -6.37
N ILE A 229 3.22 6.61 -7.28
CA ILE A 229 2.69 5.90 -8.45
C ILE A 229 2.48 4.43 -8.09
N THR A 230 1.23 4.02 -7.90
CA THR A 230 0.85 2.62 -7.67
C THR A 230 0.23 2.01 -8.93
N HIS A 231 0.19 0.69 -8.98
CA HIS A 231 -0.46 -0.03 -10.07
C HIS A 231 -2.00 0.16 -10.11
N TYR A 232 -2.62 0.50 -8.99
CA TYR A 232 -4.08 0.68 -8.85
C TYR A 232 -4.53 2.14 -8.85
N LYS A 233 -3.61 3.10 -8.96
CA LYS A 233 -3.90 4.54 -9.04
C LYS A 233 -4.73 4.88 -10.28
N GLY A 234 -5.67 5.81 -10.17
CA GLY A 234 -6.46 6.31 -11.31
C GLY A 234 -7.64 5.43 -11.72
N ASN A 235 -7.91 4.34 -10.99
CA ASN A 235 -8.97 3.39 -11.34
C ASN A 235 -10.34 3.70 -10.69
N GLY A 236 -10.52 4.91 -10.17
CA GLY A 236 -11.82 5.42 -9.69
C GLY A 236 -12.17 5.09 -8.24
N PHE A 237 -11.33 4.37 -7.53
CA PHE A 237 -11.50 4.02 -6.10
C PHE A 237 -10.41 4.56 -5.18
N THR A 238 -9.56 5.47 -5.70
CA THR A 238 -8.52 6.17 -4.93
C THR A 238 -8.61 7.67 -5.12
N HIS A 239 -8.00 8.44 -4.21
CA HIS A 239 -7.73 9.86 -4.34
C HIS A 239 -6.24 10.03 -4.67
N ASP A 240 -5.95 10.69 -5.77
CA ASP A 240 -4.63 10.70 -6.40
C ASP A 240 -4.08 12.13 -6.57
N PRO A 241 -3.76 12.84 -5.45
CA PRO A 241 -3.30 14.22 -5.49
C PRO A 241 -2.04 14.39 -6.35
N GLN A 242 -1.90 15.57 -6.97
CA GLN A 242 -0.79 15.89 -7.86
C GLN A 242 0.17 16.94 -7.28
N SER A 243 -0.19 17.53 -6.14
CA SER A 243 0.62 18.50 -5.40
C SER A 243 0.37 18.39 -3.90
N TYR A 244 1.24 18.97 -3.07
CA TYR A 244 0.98 19.09 -1.63
C TYR A 244 -0.28 19.90 -1.32
N GLU A 245 -0.56 20.94 -2.08
CA GLU A 245 -1.79 21.73 -1.92
C GLU A 245 -3.04 20.86 -2.14
N ASP A 246 -3.05 20.09 -3.21
CA ASP A 246 -4.13 19.14 -3.52
C ASP A 246 -4.22 18.03 -2.47
N TYR A 247 -3.08 17.50 -2.03
CA TYR A 247 -3.00 16.49 -0.96
C TYR A 247 -3.67 16.98 0.32
N TYR A 248 -3.32 18.18 0.80
CA TYR A 248 -3.91 18.72 2.02
C TYR A 248 -5.39 19.09 1.85
N LYS A 249 -5.82 19.55 0.67
CA LYS A 249 -7.25 19.75 0.36
C LYS A 249 -8.03 18.44 0.45
N VAL A 250 -7.50 17.37 -0.11
CA VAL A 250 -8.11 16.04 -0.04
C VAL A 250 -8.19 15.56 1.40
N LEU A 251 -7.10 15.64 2.18
CA LEU A 251 -7.09 15.27 3.59
C LEU A 251 -8.14 16.05 4.40
N ASN A 252 -8.16 17.36 4.28
CA ASN A 252 -9.12 18.21 5.01
C ASN A 252 -10.55 17.83 4.69
N ARG A 253 -10.89 17.62 3.41
CA ARG A 253 -12.22 17.21 2.98
C ARG A 253 -12.62 15.85 3.56
N LEU A 254 -11.75 14.85 3.47
CA LEU A 254 -12.04 13.50 3.93
C LEU A 254 -12.16 13.42 5.45
N LEU A 255 -11.32 14.14 6.18
CA LEU A 255 -11.31 14.15 7.65
C LEU A 255 -12.42 14.99 8.28
N GLN A 256 -12.99 15.93 7.55
CA GLN A 256 -14.12 16.75 8.03
C GLN A 256 -15.40 15.92 8.20
N ASP A 257 -15.65 14.96 7.32
CA ASP A 257 -16.82 14.09 7.35
C ASP A 257 -16.49 12.69 6.80
N PRO A 258 -15.70 11.89 7.53
CA PRO A 258 -15.19 10.63 7.02
C PRO A 258 -16.29 9.64 6.62
N LYS A 259 -17.41 9.63 7.36
CA LYS A 259 -18.52 8.67 7.13
C LYS A 259 -19.16 8.86 5.76
N ASN A 260 -19.31 10.12 5.32
CA ASN A 260 -19.89 10.44 4.01
C ASN A 260 -18.91 10.28 2.84
N HIS A 261 -17.61 10.06 3.14
CA HIS A 261 -16.59 9.84 2.15
C HIS A 261 -16.19 8.36 1.98
N ARG A 262 -16.82 7.43 2.70
CA ARG A 262 -16.63 5.99 2.46
C ARG A 262 -16.91 5.65 1.00
N LEU A 263 -16.12 4.73 0.45
CA LEU A 263 -16.33 4.26 -0.91
C LEU A 263 -17.72 3.65 -1.06
N ASN A 264 -18.41 4.00 -2.14
CA ASN A 264 -19.70 3.41 -2.46
C ASN A 264 -19.52 1.98 -3.00
N LYS A 265 -20.65 1.24 -3.10
CA LYS A 265 -20.64 -0.16 -3.55
C LYS A 265 -19.92 -0.34 -4.89
N ARG A 266 -20.16 0.56 -5.86
CA ARG A 266 -19.52 0.48 -7.17
C ARG A 266 -17.98 0.59 -7.07
N GLN A 267 -17.48 1.52 -6.29
CA GLN A 267 -16.04 1.72 -6.09
C GLN A 267 -15.41 0.52 -5.37
N ILE A 268 -16.09 -0.05 -4.37
CA ILE A 268 -15.66 -1.26 -3.68
C ILE A 268 -15.62 -2.44 -4.67
N ASP A 269 -16.67 -2.65 -5.44
CA ASP A 269 -16.72 -3.72 -6.45
C ASP A 269 -15.61 -3.55 -7.51
N GLN A 270 -15.31 -2.32 -7.93
CA GLN A 270 -14.16 -2.04 -8.80
C GLN A 270 -12.81 -2.40 -8.16
N ALA A 271 -12.61 -2.09 -6.88
CA ALA A 271 -11.38 -2.45 -6.16
C ALA A 271 -11.23 -3.99 -6.07
N TRP A 272 -12.32 -4.73 -5.79
CA TRP A 272 -12.32 -6.19 -5.77
C TRP A 272 -12.06 -6.78 -7.16
N HIS A 273 -12.69 -6.26 -8.20
CA HIS A 273 -12.46 -6.69 -9.58
C HIS A 273 -11.00 -6.44 -10.00
N TYR A 274 -10.47 -5.25 -9.66
CA TYR A 274 -9.07 -4.92 -9.91
C TYR A 274 -8.12 -5.89 -9.17
N ALA A 275 -8.43 -6.22 -7.91
CA ALA A 275 -7.64 -7.17 -7.13
C ALA A 275 -7.61 -8.56 -7.80
N TYR A 276 -8.75 -9.03 -8.36
CA TYR A 276 -8.76 -10.27 -9.14
C TYR A 276 -7.81 -10.20 -10.34
N ILE A 277 -7.89 -9.14 -11.13
CA ILE A 277 -7.04 -8.97 -12.30
C ILE A 277 -5.56 -8.94 -11.89
N PHE A 278 -5.22 -8.19 -10.86
CA PHE A 278 -3.84 -8.06 -10.39
C PHE A 278 -3.27 -9.37 -9.84
N PHE A 279 -4.02 -10.04 -8.97
CA PHE A 279 -3.50 -11.24 -8.30
C PHE A 279 -3.63 -12.52 -9.15
N PHE A 280 -4.60 -12.61 -10.06
CA PHE A 280 -4.93 -13.86 -10.76
C PHE A 280 -4.76 -13.81 -12.28
N GLU A 281 -4.80 -12.65 -12.92
CA GLU A 281 -4.63 -12.54 -14.37
C GLU A 281 -3.29 -11.89 -14.77
N TYR A 282 -2.83 -10.89 -14.03
CA TYR A 282 -1.54 -10.24 -14.28
C TYR A 282 -0.35 -11.14 -13.90
N ALA A 283 -0.50 -12.00 -12.92
CA ALA A 283 0.47 -13.05 -12.58
C ALA A 283 0.27 -14.27 -13.50
N VAL A 284 1.36 -14.72 -14.14
CA VAL A 284 1.39 -15.86 -15.08
C VAL A 284 1.94 -17.14 -14.44
#